data_1fc89063a3e2f8fb48805571df0fedc9
#
_entry.id   1fc89063a3e2f8fb48805571df0fedc9
#
_cell.length_a   1.000
_cell.length_b   1.000
_cell.length_c   1.000
_cell.angle_alpha   90.00
_cell.angle_beta   90.00
_cell.angle_gamma   90.00
#
_symmetry.space_group_name_H-M   'P 1'
#
loop_
_entity.id
_entity.type
_entity.pdbx_description
1 polymer ?
#
loop_
_entity_poly.entity_id
_entity_poly.type
_entity_poly.pdbx_seq_one_letter_code
_entity_poly.pdbx_strand_id
1 'polypeptide(L)'
;MAKNIIFIPCVPSKHLSDVDNYKELSLSTWRHYANRIGAELMIMDTPLRNPDEMKITWQRWYVHDILESNNVEYDNIFMVDVDTMIHWNAPNIFEECANGKFRACVDNDNLGWLKESIEGYQHMFPDTRVDWETYFNCGIILMNKEHKDLCKTITSFYETNEQEILDLQHKTLKKGSDQTPVNYMVNRDVEFELMSKRWNLTHMMRKEILNYFMFLDTAWLWHFNGFEKTMRTQVMQAYWDNFGKNYEIK
;
A
#
# COMPACT_ATOMS: atom_id res chain seq x y z
N MET A 1 -22.96 -11.87 5.45
CA MET A 1 -22.31 -10.85 4.61
C MET A 1 -20.81 -11.09 4.70
N ALA A 2 -20.06 -10.85 3.62
CA ALA A 2 -18.60 -10.95 3.63
C ALA A 2 -18.01 -9.97 4.65
N LYS A 3 -17.03 -10.42 5.43
CA LYS A 3 -16.32 -9.59 6.41
C LYS A 3 -15.13 -8.93 5.71
N ASN A 4 -15.24 -7.64 5.49
CA ASN A 4 -14.26 -6.83 4.77
C ASN A 4 -13.41 -6.04 5.76
N ILE A 5 -12.10 -6.13 5.64
CA ILE A 5 -11.12 -5.44 6.47
C ILE A 5 -10.36 -4.41 5.63
N ILE A 6 -10.23 -3.20 6.13
CA ILE A 6 -9.24 -2.23 5.65
C ILE A 6 -8.07 -2.30 6.63
N PHE A 7 -6.89 -2.66 6.15
CA PHE A 7 -5.69 -2.83 6.97
C PHE A 7 -4.66 -1.74 6.66
N ILE A 8 -4.25 -0.98 7.68
CA ILE A 8 -3.31 0.15 7.54
C ILE A 8 -2.12 -0.03 8.49
N PRO A 9 -0.92 -0.34 7.97
CA PRO A 9 0.31 -0.27 8.74
C PRO A 9 0.65 1.19 9.05
N CYS A 10 0.66 1.57 10.33
CA CYS A 10 0.87 2.94 10.80
C CYS A 10 1.88 2.98 11.94
N VAL A 11 3.11 2.56 11.68
CA VAL A 11 4.18 2.48 12.68
C VAL A 11 5.26 3.52 12.38
N PRO A 12 5.59 4.42 13.34
CA PRO A 12 6.74 5.31 13.21
C PRO A 12 8.05 4.53 13.04
N SER A 13 8.87 4.99 12.11
CA SER A 13 10.19 4.41 11.84
C SER A 13 11.14 5.48 11.30
N LYS A 14 12.43 5.18 11.15
CA LYS A 14 13.37 6.12 10.49
C LYS A 14 12.91 6.53 9.09
N HIS A 15 12.25 5.62 8.39
CA HIS A 15 11.72 5.86 7.03
C HIS A 15 10.40 6.63 7.04
N LEU A 16 9.59 6.47 8.08
CA LEU A 16 8.31 7.15 8.31
C LEU A 16 8.35 7.99 9.58
N SER A 17 9.42 8.77 9.77
CA SER A 17 9.62 9.59 10.97
C SER A 17 8.67 10.79 11.07
N ASP A 18 7.96 11.12 9.99
CA ASP A 18 6.97 12.18 9.90
C ASP A 18 5.52 11.66 10.01
N VAL A 19 5.31 10.36 10.17
CA VAL A 19 3.97 9.75 10.18
C VAL A 19 3.04 10.38 11.23
N ASP A 20 3.56 10.72 12.39
CA ASP A 20 2.79 11.35 13.46
C ASP A 20 2.23 12.73 13.08
N ASN A 21 2.80 13.39 12.07
CA ASN A 21 2.35 14.69 11.61
C ASN A 21 1.13 14.63 10.68
N TYR A 22 0.90 13.48 10.02
CA TYR A 22 -0.17 13.36 9.02
C TYR A 22 -1.08 12.14 9.20
N LYS A 23 -0.73 11.17 10.03
CA LYS A 23 -1.52 9.94 10.19
C LYS A 23 -3.00 10.19 10.49
N GLU A 24 -3.33 11.17 11.34
CA GLU A 24 -4.73 11.45 11.67
C GLU A 24 -5.50 12.07 10.50
N LEU A 25 -4.84 12.80 9.61
CA LEU A 25 -5.45 13.29 8.37
C LEU A 25 -5.84 12.11 7.47
N SER A 26 -4.93 11.16 7.30
CA SER A 26 -5.17 9.91 6.58
C SER A 26 -6.28 9.09 7.23
N LEU A 27 -6.06 8.70 8.49
CA LEU A 27 -6.97 7.79 9.22
C LEU A 27 -8.39 8.33 9.35
N SER A 28 -8.57 9.65 9.41
CA SER A 28 -9.91 10.24 9.42
C SER A 28 -10.67 9.96 8.13
N THR A 29 -10.02 10.02 6.97
CA THR A 29 -10.65 9.67 5.69
C THR A 29 -10.99 8.18 5.61
N TRP A 30 -10.10 7.33 6.14
CA TRP A 30 -10.29 5.87 6.15
C TRP A 30 -11.38 5.43 7.14
N ARG A 31 -11.49 6.06 8.32
CA ARG A 31 -12.60 5.81 9.27
C ARG A 31 -13.95 6.14 8.64
N HIS A 32 -14.05 7.29 7.97
CA HIS A 32 -15.27 7.66 7.24
C HIS A 32 -15.61 6.62 6.15
N TYR A 33 -14.64 6.27 5.34
CA TYR A 33 -14.84 5.31 4.25
C TYR A 33 -15.25 3.94 4.78
N ALA A 34 -14.54 3.40 5.77
CA ALA A 34 -14.84 2.11 6.39
C ALA A 34 -16.29 2.07 6.94
N ASN A 35 -16.68 3.10 7.69
CA ASN A 35 -18.04 3.23 8.22
C ASN A 35 -19.10 3.25 7.10
N ARG A 36 -18.84 4.02 6.04
CA ARG A 36 -19.79 4.18 4.93
C ARG A 36 -20.01 2.89 4.14
N ILE A 37 -18.98 2.06 3.97
CA ILE A 37 -19.07 0.81 3.21
C ILE A 37 -19.30 -0.43 4.10
N GLY A 38 -19.38 -0.24 5.43
CA GLY A 38 -19.57 -1.34 6.38
C GLY A 38 -18.36 -2.27 6.50
N ALA A 39 -17.14 -1.76 6.31
CA ALA A 39 -15.89 -2.49 6.52
C ALA A 39 -15.31 -2.20 7.91
N GLU A 40 -14.56 -3.15 8.46
CA GLU A 40 -13.79 -2.94 9.68
C GLU A 40 -12.44 -2.30 9.35
N LEU A 41 -12.04 -1.27 10.11
CA LEU A 41 -10.74 -0.63 9.98
C LEU A 41 -9.78 -1.17 11.04
N MET A 42 -8.73 -1.83 10.61
CA MET A 42 -7.65 -2.32 11.46
C MET A 42 -6.36 -1.54 11.21
N ILE A 43 -5.84 -0.94 12.26
CA ILE A 43 -4.60 -0.15 12.22
C ILE A 43 -3.51 -0.96 12.94
N MET A 44 -2.45 -1.29 12.23
CA MET A 44 -1.25 -1.88 12.82
C MET A 44 -0.36 -0.73 13.33
N ASP A 45 -0.43 -0.41 14.60
CA ASP A 45 0.35 0.66 15.27
C ASP A 45 1.55 0.14 16.04
N THR A 46 1.65 -1.16 16.21
CA THR A 46 2.72 -1.85 16.92
C THR A 46 3.49 -2.75 15.93
N PRO A 47 4.81 -2.58 15.80
CA PRO A 47 5.60 -3.41 14.89
C PRO A 47 5.78 -4.83 15.44
N LEU A 48 5.85 -5.81 14.54
CA LEU A 48 6.17 -7.21 14.90
C LEU A 48 7.66 -7.40 15.20
N ARG A 49 8.50 -6.66 14.49
CA ARG A 49 9.96 -6.62 14.67
C ARG A 49 10.41 -5.16 14.67
N ASN A 50 11.62 -4.91 15.18
CA ASN A 50 12.21 -3.58 15.11
C ASN A 50 12.14 -3.02 13.68
N PRO A 51 11.46 -1.87 13.44
CA PRO A 51 11.30 -1.31 12.10
C PRO A 51 12.60 -0.86 11.42
N ASP A 52 13.67 -0.71 12.19
CA ASP A 52 14.99 -0.38 11.67
C ASP A 52 15.73 -1.62 11.12
N GLU A 53 15.33 -2.81 11.55
CA GLU A 53 15.83 -4.10 11.05
C GLU A 53 14.94 -4.63 9.94
N MET A 54 13.63 -4.69 10.15
CA MET A 54 12.64 -5.09 9.16
C MET A 54 11.67 -3.95 8.89
N LYS A 55 11.75 -3.34 7.71
CA LYS A 55 10.84 -2.24 7.33
C LYS A 55 9.37 -2.65 7.46
N ILE A 56 8.51 -1.71 7.83
CA ILE A 56 7.06 -1.94 7.98
C ILE A 56 6.43 -2.45 6.69
N THR A 57 6.95 -2.05 5.55
CA THR A 57 6.53 -2.56 4.23
C THR A 57 6.69 -4.08 4.08
N TRP A 58 7.63 -4.69 4.78
CA TRP A 58 7.74 -6.15 4.87
C TRP A 58 6.85 -6.72 5.96
N GLN A 59 6.73 -6.05 7.11
CA GLN A 59 5.94 -6.53 8.25
C GLN A 59 4.43 -6.58 7.94
N ARG A 60 3.93 -5.74 7.02
CA ARG A 60 2.51 -5.75 6.64
C ARG A 60 2.04 -7.07 6.01
N TRP A 61 2.96 -7.85 5.44
CA TRP A 61 2.62 -9.13 4.83
C TRP A 61 2.30 -10.24 5.85
N TYR A 62 2.51 -10.00 7.14
CA TYR A 62 1.97 -10.84 8.22
C TYR A 62 0.49 -10.56 8.51
N VAL A 63 -0.21 -9.82 7.66
CA VAL A 63 -1.58 -9.37 7.91
C VAL A 63 -2.54 -10.52 8.27
N HIS A 64 -2.47 -11.66 7.60
CA HIS A 64 -3.31 -12.81 7.92
C HIS A 64 -3.03 -13.34 9.33
N ASP A 65 -1.77 -13.47 9.71
CA ASP A 65 -1.38 -13.94 11.04
C ASP A 65 -1.77 -12.92 12.13
N ILE A 66 -1.67 -11.62 11.82
CA ILE A 66 -2.10 -10.53 12.71
C ILE A 66 -3.62 -10.62 12.94
N LEU A 67 -4.42 -10.75 11.88
CA LEU A 67 -5.87 -10.86 11.97
C LEU A 67 -6.28 -12.10 12.78
N GLU A 68 -5.71 -13.25 12.47
CA GLU A 68 -6.02 -14.51 13.14
C GLU A 68 -5.60 -14.52 14.62
N SER A 69 -4.42 -13.98 14.95
CA SER A 69 -3.96 -13.91 16.34
C SER A 69 -4.81 -12.98 17.21
N ASN A 70 -5.47 -12.00 16.59
CA ASN A 70 -6.44 -11.12 17.24
C ASN A 70 -7.89 -11.64 17.18
N ASN A 71 -8.13 -12.87 16.68
CA ASN A 71 -9.44 -13.46 16.48
C ASN A 71 -10.37 -12.63 15.59
N VAL A 72 -9.80 -11.88 14.64
CA VAL A 72 -10.56 -11.11 13.65
C VAL A 72 -10.94 -12.03 12.49
N GLU A 73 -12.23 -12.21 12.28
CA GLU A 73 -12.72 -12.95 11.10
C GLU A 73 -12.77 -12.02 9.89
N TYR A 74 -12.31 -12.52 8.75
CA TYR A 74 -12.26 -11.76 7.50
C TYR A 74 -12.51 -12.66 6.30
N ASP A 75 -13.02 -12.07 5.22
CA ASP A 75 -13.10 -12.67 3.89
C ASP A 75 -12.19 -11.92 2.92
N ASN A 76 -12.19 -10.58 2.96
CA ASN A 76 -11.40 -9.73 2.09
C ASN A 76 -10.59 -8.71 2.90
N ILE A 77 -9.41 -8.37 2.39
CA ILE A 77 -8.49 -7.39 2.98
C ILE A 77 -8.14 -6.35 1.93
N PHE A 78 -8.40 -5.08 2.23
CA PHE A 78 -7.86 -3.95 1.49
C PHE A 78 -6.70 -3.34 2.29
N MET A 79 -5.48 -3.71 1.92
CA MET A 79 -4.26 -3.24 2.56
C MET A 79 -3.78 -1.96 1.89
N VAL A 80 -3.60 -0.89 2.67
CA VAL A 80 -3.23 0.43 2.15
C VAL A 80 -2.16 1.08 3.00
N ASP A 81 -1.29 1.86 2.37
CA ASP A 81 -0.24 2.63 3.07
C ASP A 81 -0.85 3.83 3.82
N VAL A 82 -0.26 4.18 4.96
CA VAL A 82 -0.75 5.26 5.83
C VAL A 82 -0.59 6.65 5.20
N ASP A 83 0.28 6.82 4.21
CA ASP A 83 0.42 8.07 3.46
C ASP A 83 -0.57 8.18 2.28
N THR A 84 -1.77 7.67 2.50
CA THR A 84 -2.89 7.73 1.55
C THR A 84 -4.08 8.48 2.15
N MET A 85 -4.90 9.06 1.30
CA MET A 85 -6.23 9.57 1.68
C MET A 85 -7.25 9.10 0.64
N ILE A 86 -8.46 8.81 1.09
CA ILE A 86 -9.53 8.32 0.22
C ILE A 86 -10.64 9.37 0.10
N HIS A 87 -11.18 9.52 -1.10
CA HIS A 87 -12.28 10.45 -1.39
C HIS A 87 -13.54 10.06 -0.60
N TRP A 88 -14.24 11.03 -0.03
CA TRP A 88 -15.46 10.81 0.77
C TRP A 88 -16.57 10.07 0.04
N ASN A 89 -16.64 10.16 -1.29
CA ASN A 89 -17.60 9.46 -2.14
C ASN A 89 -16.99 8.29 -2.93
N ALA A 90 -15.79 7.79 -2.58
CA ALA A 90 -15.20 6.66 -3.28
C ALA A 90 -16.16 5.45 -3.27
N PRO A 91 -16.37 4.72 -4.37
CA PRO A 91 -17.24 3.55 -4.38
C PRO A 91 -16.74 2.46 -3.43
N ASN A 92 -17.56 1.42 -3.20
CA ASN A 92 -17.15 0.30 -2.39
C ASN A 92 -16.17 -0.59 -3.18
N ILE A 93 -14.90 -0.59 -2.80
CA ILE A 93 -13.83 -1.35 -3.48
C ILE A 93 -14.12 -2.86 -3.48
N PHE A 94 -14.72 -3.37 -2.44
CA PHE A 94 -15.02 -4.80 -2.31
C PHE A 94 -16.13 -5.25 -3.26
N GLU A 95 -17.03 -4.35 -3.68
CA GLU A 95 -18.06 -4.63 -4.68
C GLU A 95 -17.49 -4.54 -6.10
N GLU A 96 -16.63 -3.55 -6.37
CA GLU A 96 -15.97 -3.42 -7.68
C GLU A 96 -15.05 -4.60 -8.02
N CYS A 97 -14.55 -5.28 -6.99
CA CYS A 97 -13.50 -6.29 -7.10
C CYS A 97 -13.92 -7.65 -6.55
N ALA A 98 -15.19 -8.02 -6.68
CA ALA A 98 -15.80 -9.19 -6.03
C ALA A 98 -15.38 -10.58 -6.56
N ASN A 99 -14.47 -10.68 -7.53
CA ASN A 99 -14.10 -11.96 -8.16
C ASN A 99 -13.03 -12.79 -7.41
N GLY A 100 -12.60 -12.33 -6.24
CA GLY A 100 -11.67 -13.08 -5.39
C GLY A 100 -10.20 -13.05 -5.81
N LYS A 101 -9.82 -12.40 -6.91
CA LYS A 101 -8.43 -12.31 -7.37
C LYS A 101 -7.61 -11.33 -6.53
N PHE A 102 -6.30 -11.56 -6.49
CA PHE A 102 -5.35 -10.57 -6.00
C PHE A 102 -5.36 -9.35 -6.92
N ARG A 103 -5.40 -8.14 -6.36
CA ARG A 103 -5.46 -6.92 -7.14
C ARG A 103 -4.53 -5.84 -6.60
N ALA A 104 -3.94 -5.09 -7.52
CA ALA A 104 -3.08 -3.95 -7.22
C ALA A 104 -3.18 -2.90 -8.34
N CYS A 105 -2.61 -1.73 -8.14
CA CYS A 105 -2.56 -0.70 -9.17
C CYS A 105 -1.17 -0.65 -9.83
N VAL A 106 -1.14 -0.51 -11.15
CA VAL A 106 0.12 -0.40 -11.88
C VAL A 106 0.96 0.78 -11.39
N ASP A 107 2.28 0.55 -11.26
CA ASP A 107 3.28 1.56 -10.87
C ASP A 107 4.40 1.60 -11.91
N ASN A 108 4.17 2.33 -12.97
CA ASN A 108 5.12 2.50 -14.06
C ASN A 108 5.50 3.98 -14.30
N ASP A 109 5.38 4.80 -13.26
CA ASP A 109 5.56 6.25 -13.36
C ASP A 109 7.04 6.66 -13.48
N ASN A 110 7.95 5.82 -12.98
CA ASN A 110 9.40 6.02 -13.11
C ASN A 110 10.08 4.78 -13.72
N LEU A 111 10.13 4.74 -15.04
CA LEU A 111 10.67 3.59 -15.78
C LEU A 111 12.14 3.32 -15.49
N GLY A 112 12.95 4.34 -15.23
CA GLY A 112 14.36 4.15 -14.85
C GLY A 112 14.51 3.44 -13.51
N TRP A 113 13.77 3.90 -12.50
CA TRP A 113 13.73 3.26 -11.18
C TRP A 113 13.25 1.81 -11.27
N LEU A 114 12.19 1.60 -12.04
CA LEU A 114 11.57 0.30 -12.22
C LEU A 114 12.51 -0.69 -12.89
N LYS A 115 13.13 -0.29 -14.02
CA LYS A 115 14.11 -1.11 -14.74
C LYS A 115 15.26 -1.56 -13.84
N GLU A 116 15.92 -0.62 -13.15
CA GLU A 116 17.01 -0.94 -12.24
C GLU A 116 16.57 -1.87 -11.09
N SER A 117 15.36 -1.69 -10.58
CA SER A 117 14.82 -2.53 -9.50
C SER A 117 14.53 -3.95 -10.00
N ILE A 118 13.87 -4.10 -11.14
CA ILE A 118 13.60 -5.42 -11.74
C ILE A 118 14.94 -6.14 -12.03
N GLU A 119 15.87 -5.50 -12.73
CA GLU A 119 17.17 -6.10 -13.06
C GLU A 119 17.97 -6.47 -11.79
N GLY A 120 17.91 -5.64 -10.76
CA GLY A 120 18.61 -5.87 -9.50
C GLY A 120 18.15 -7.12 -8.75
N TYR A 121 16.86 -7.44 -8.80
CA TYR A 121 16.30 -8.63 -8.15
C TYR A 121 16.24 -9.88 -9.06
N GLN A 122 16.50 -9.76 -10.35
CA GLN A 122 16.32 -10.85 -11.31
C GLN A 122 17.08 -12.14 -10.93
N HIS A 123 18.27 -12.01 -10.33
CA HIS A 123 19.09 -13.18 -9.94
C HIS A 123 18.46 -14.00 -8.80
N MET A 124 17.59 -13.39 -7.98
CA MET A 124 16.83 -14.11 -6.95
C MET A 124 15.59 -14.82 -7.53
N PHE A 125 15.21 -14.49 -8.76
CA PHE A 125 14.03 -15.02 -9.46
C PHE A 125 14.39 -15.42 -10.90
N PRO A 126 15.31 -16.40 -11.10
CA PRO A 126 15.89 -16.69 -12.43
C PRO A 126 14.84 -17.13 -13.46
N ASP A 127 13.79 -17.82 -13.01
CA ASP A 127 12.75 -18.39 -13.87
C ASP A 127 11.48 -17.52 -13.98
N THR A 128 11.48 -16.36 -13.35
CA THR A 128 10.31 -15.45 -13.34
C THR A 128 10.67 -14.14 -14.02
N ARG A 129 9.78 -13.64 -14.83
CA ARG A 129 9.89 -12.30 -15.43
C ARG A 129 8.77 -11.41 -14.95
N VAL A 130 9.09 -10.15 -14.73
CA VAL A 130 8.14 -9.10 -14.39
C VAL A 130 8.10 -8.10 -15.53
N ASP A 131 6.91 -7.90 -16.10
CA ASP A 131 6.70 -6.91 -17.14
C ASP A 131 6.46 -5.54 -16.51
N TRP A 132 7.07 -4.51 -17.05
CA TRP A 132 6.91 -3.13 -16.59
C TRP A 132 5.45 -2.63 -16.75
N GLU A 133 4.70 -3.16 -17.70
CA GLU A 133 3.29 -2.80 -17.91
C GLU A 133 2.37 -3.34 -16.81
N THR A 134 2.78 -4.42 -16.16
CA THR A 134 2.03 -5.08 -15.09
C THR A 134 2.66 -4.92 -13.72
N TYR A 135 3.80 -4.22 -13.64
CA TYR A 135 4.45 -3.92 -12.35
C TYR A 135 3.56 -3.02 -11.50
N PHE A 136 3.28 -3.44 -10.28
CA PHE A 136 2.30 -2.76 -9.43
C PHE A 136 2.92 -2.19 -8.15
N ASN A 137 2.22 -1.21 -7.59
CA ASN A 137 2.53 -0.60 -6.31
C ASN A 137 2.01 -1.47 -5.17
N CYS A 138 2.86 -1.75 -4.19
CA CYS A 138 2.49 -2.54 -3.00
C CYS A 138 1.81 -1.72 -1.88
N GLY A 139 1.66 -0.42 -2.04
CA GLY A 139 0.96 0.42 -1.08
C GLY A 139 -0.55 0.31 -1.14
N ILE A 140 -1.11 -0.32 -2.19
CA ILE A 140 -2.56 -0.50 -2.40
C ILE A 140 -2.80 -1.91 -2.94
N ILE A 141 -3.24 -2.80 -2.08
CA ILE A 141 -3.46 -4.22 -2.37
C ILE A 141 -4.86 -4.63 -1.92
N LEU A 142 -5.63 -5.24 -2.81
CA LEU A 142 -6.84 -5.96 -2.47
C LEU A 142 -6.60 -7.46 -2.61
N MET A 143 -6.87 -8.19 -1.55
CA MET A 143 -6.72 -9.65 -1.47
C MET A 143 -7.81 -10.25 -0.58
N ASN A 144 -7.87 -11.57 -0.52
CA ASN A 144 -8.78 -12.30 0.34
C ASN A 144 -8.04 -13.39 1.13
N LYS A 145 -8.76 -14.16 1.93
CA LYS A 145 -8.18 -15.23 2.76
C LYS A 145 -7.45 -16.33 1.98
N GLU A 146 -7.76 -16.51 0.69
CA GLU A 146 -7.10 -17.52 -0.16
C GLU A 146 -5.65 -17.14 -0.49
N HIS A 147 -5.30 -15.84 -0.34
CA HIS A 147 -3.93 -15.35 -0.54
C HIS A 147 -3.01 -15.48 0.69
N LYS A 148 -3.47 -16.18 1.74
CA LYS A 148 -2.67 -16.39 2.96
C LYS A 148 -1.34 -17.08 2.66
N ASP A 149 -1.33 -18.08 1.80
CA ASP A 149 -0.10 -18.81 1.46
C ASP A 149 0.86 -17.95 0.63
N LEU A 150 0.35 -17.05 -0.21
CA LEU A 150 1.19 -16.03 -0.87
C LEU A 150 1.86 -15.13 0.17
N CYS A 151 1.13 -14.61 1.15
CA CYS A 151 1.68 -13.78 2.20
C CYS A 151 2.76 -14.50 3.02
N LYS A 152 2.55 -15.79 3.33
CA LYS A 152 3.58 -16.63 3.96
C LYS A 152 4.81 -16.82 3.08
N THR A 153 4.62 -16.99 1.77
CA THR A 153 5.73 -17.07 0.82
C THR A 153 6.55 -15.78 0.83
N ILE A 154 5.89 -14.63 0.85
CA ILE A 154 6.54 -13.31 0.89
C ILE A 154 7.35 -13.13 2.20
N THR A 155 6.77 -13.45 3.35
CA THR A 155 7.45 -13.30 4.64
C THR A 155 8.61 -14.28 4.78
N SER A 156 8.43 -15.55 4.40
CA SER A 156 9.50 -16.56 4.41
C SER A 156 10.63 -16.23 3.43
N PHE A 157 10.31 -15.65 2.26
CA PHE A 157 11.32 -15.17 1.33
C PHE A 157 12.19 -14.09 1.97
N TYR A 158 11.59 -13.11 2.64
CA TYR A 158 12.34 -12.08 3.36
C TYR A 158 13.23 -12.71 4.45
N GLU A 159 12.67 -13.54 5.31
CA GLU A 159 13.39 -14.15 6.43
C GLU A 159 14.59 -15.00 5.97
N THR A 160 14.43 -15.70 4.82
CA THR A 160 15.50 -16.53 4.25
C THR A 160 16.59 -15.70 3.59
N ASN A 161 16.24 -14.57 2.99
CA ASN A 161 17.16 -13.75 2.18
C ASN A 161 17.43 -12.38 2.78
N GLU A 162 17.16 -12.18 4.08
CA GLU A 162 17.19 -10.87 4.75
C GLU A 162 18.47 -10.08 4.46
N GLN A 163 19.63 -10.71 4.65
CA GLN A 163 20.92 -10.05 4.46
C GLN A 163 21.14 -9.61 3.00
N GLU A 164 20.79 -10.45 2.04
CA GLU A 164 20.94 -10.14 0.63
C GLU A 164 19.99 -9.03 0.18
N ILE A 165 18.74 -9.06 0.65
CA ILE A 165 17.75 -8.00 0.43
C ILE A 165 18.24 -6.66 0.98
N LEU A 166 18.74 -6.66 2.21
CA LEU A 166 19.28 -5.45 2.83
C LEU A 166 20.51 -4.92 2.07
N ASP A 167 21.39 -5.79 1.62
CA ASP A 167 22.55 -5.41 0.83
C ASP A 167 22.16 -4.83 -0.54
N LEU A 168 21.18 -5.42 -1.21
CA LEU A 168 20.63 -4.87 -2.44
C LEU A 168 20.02 -3.48 -2.20
N GLN A 169 19.17 -3.34 -1.19
CA GLN A 169 18.46 -2.10 -0.91
C GLN A 169 19.36 -0.96 -0.42
N HIS A 170 20.37 -1.25 0.38
CA HIS A 170 21.19 -0.22 1.02
C HIS A 170 22.52 0.03 0.32
N LYS A 171 23.13 -0.98 -0.30
CA LYS A 171 24.47 -0.87 -0.90
C LYS A 171 24.41 -0.76 -2.43
N THR A 172 23.59 -1.58 -3.09
CA THR A 172 23.58 -1.71 -4.55
C THR A 172 22.57 -0.75 -5.19
N LEU A 173 21.27 -0.98 -4.95
CA LEU A 173 20.20 -0.18 -5.55
C LEU A 173 20.00 1.15 -4.83
N LYS A 174 20.30 1.22 -3.52
CA LYS A 174 20.10 2.37 -2.62
C LYS A 174 18.65 2.87 -2.62
N LYS A 175 17.70 1.96 -2.83
CA LYS A 175 16.27 2.26 -2.94
C LYS A 175 15.42 1.01 -2.78
N GLY A 176 14.10 1.22 -2.66
CA GLY A 176 13.10 0.16 -2.63
C GLY A 176 12.89 -0.47 -1.25
N SER A 177 11.97 -1.41 -1.25
CA SER A 177 11.63 -2.24 -0.09
C SER A 177 11.08 -3.59 -0.57
N ASP A 178 9.84 -3.91 -0.27
CA ASP A 178 9.18 -5.17 -0.62
C ASP A 178 8.65 -5.23 -2.07
N GLN A 179 8.37 -4.09 -2.69
CA GLN A 179 7.59 -4.02 -3.92
C GLN A 179 8.12 -4.89 -5.06
N THR A 180 9.42 -4.83 -5.37
CA THR A 180 9.97 -5.60 -6.49
C THR A 180 9.97 -7.11 -6.25
N PRO A 181 10.46 -7.64 -5.10
CA PRO A 181 10.32 -9.07 -4.79
C PRO A 181 8.87 -9.55 -4.78
N VAL A 182 7.94 -8.76 -4.25
CA VAL A 182 6.51 -9.11 -4.24
C VAL A 182 5.96 -9.19 -5.66
N ASN A 183 6.32 -8.25 -6.55
CA ASN A 183 5.93 -8.33 -7.96
C ASN A 183 6.41 -9.64 -8.61
N TYR A 184 7.63 -10.10 -8.32
CA TYR A 184 8.13 -11.39 -8.81
C TYR A 184 7.31 -12.56 -8.27
N MET A 185 7.06 -12.61 -6.96
CA MET A 185 6.32 -13.71 -6.33
C MET A 185 4.86 -13.75 -6.79
N VAL A 186 4.19 -12.61 -6.90
CA VAL A 186 2.81 -12.54 -7.40
C VAL A 186 2.73 -13.00 -8.85
N ASN A 187 3.64 -12.55 -9.73
CA ASN A 187 3.67 -13.00 -11.13
C ASN A 187 3.92 -14.51 -11.28
N ARG A 188 4.64 -15.11 -10.33
CA ARG A 188 4.94 -16.55 -10.34
C ARG A 188 3.79 -17.40 -9.76
N ASP A 189 3.18 -16.95 -8.66
CA ASP A 189 2.44 -17.83 -7.76
C ASP A 189 0.92 -17.65 -7.85
N VAL A 190 0.41 -16.49 -8.31
CA VAL A 190 -1.03 -16.22 -8.32
C VAL A 190 -1.51 -15.52 -9.59
N GLU A 191 -2.76 -15.75 -9.93
CA GLU A 191 -3.45 -14.94 -10.93
C GLU A 191 -3.87 -13.62 -10.29
N PHE A 192 -3.48 -12.49 -10.90
CA PHE A 192 -3.81 -11.16 -10.40
C PHE A 192 -4.41 -10.26 -11.49
N GLU A 193 -5.08 -9.21 -11.07
CA GLU A 193 -5.66 -8.20 -11.96
C GLU A 193 -5.24 -6.79 -11.53
N LEU A 194 -4.97 -5.94 -12.51
CA LEU A 194 -4.71 -4.53 -12.25
C LEU A 194 -6.01 -3.76 -12.05
N MET A 195 -6.08 -3.01 -10.96
CA MET A 195 -7.15 -2.05 -10.71
C MET A 195 -6.93 -0.76 -11.52
N SER A 196 -7.99 0.00 -11.70
CA SER A 196 -7.90 1.35 -12.24
C SER A 196 -6.94 2.23 -11.42
N LYS A 197 -6.10 3.03 -12.08
CA LYS A 197 -5.24 4.03 -11.42
C LYS A 197 -6.01 5.04 -10.55
N ARG A 198 -7.33 5.14 -10.70
CA ARG A 198 -8.17 5.93 -9.78
C ARG A 198 -8.10 5.45 -8.32
N TRP A 199 -7.72 4.18 -8.10
CA TRP A 199 -7.51 3.59 -6.79
C TRP A 199 -6.08 3.75 -6.25
N ASN A 200 -5.19 4.39 -7.00
CA ASN A 200 -3.84 4.72 -6.53
C ASN A 200 -3.23 5.83 -7.38
N LEU A 201 -3.62 7.06 -7.13
CA LEU A 201 -3.00 8.21 -7.78
C LEU A 201 -1.68 8.55 -7.09
N THR A 202 -0.57 8.15 -7.71
CA THR A 202 0.80 8.35 -7.21
C THR A 202 1.46 9.64 -7.71
N HIS A 203 0.84 10.31 -8.69
CA HIS A 203 1.38 11.56 -9.27
C HIS A 203 1.12 12.81 -8.44
N MET A 204 0.92 12.68 -7.14
CA MET A 204 0.54 13.79 -6.27
C MET A 204 1.58 14.91 -6.18
N MET A 205 2.86 14.63 -6.48
CA MET A 205 3.91 15.68 -6.54
C MET A 205 3.83 16.57 -7.78
N ARG A 206 3.05 16.20 -8.78
CA ARG A 206 2.93 16.97 -10.02
C ARG A 206 2.10 18.22 -9.79
N LYS A 207 2.70 19.38 -10.13
CA LYS A 207 2.07 20.68 -9.91
C LYS A 207 0.68 20.79 -10.52
N GLU A 208 0.48 20.24 -11.71
CA GLU A 208 -0.83 20.23 -12.39
C GLU A 208 -1.88 19.41 -11.65
N ILE A 209 -1.49 18.38 -10.91
CA ILE A 209 -2.40 17.58 -10.06
C ILE A 209 -2.79 18.35 -8.79
N LEU A 210 -1.84 19.05 -8.17
CA LEU A 210 -2.09 19.83 -6.96
C LEU A 210 -2.86 21.13 -7.21
N ASN A 211 -2.73 21.72 -8.42
CA ASN A 211 -3.43 22.93 -8.77
C ASN A 211 -4.95 22.75 -8.68
N TYR A 212 -5.61 23.63 -7.94
CA TYR A 212 -7.06 23.64 -7.75
C TYR A 212 -7.62 22.31 -7.21
N PHE A 213 -6.80 21.50 -6.53
CA PHE A 213 -7.17 20.17 -6.07
C PHE A 213 -7.71 19.25 -7.19
N MET A 214 -7.14 19.34 -8.38
CA MET A 214 -7.60 18.58 -9.55
C MET A 214 -7.64 17.06 -9.33
N PHE A 215 -6.86 16.55 -8.37
CA PHE A 215 -6.88 15.13 -8.01
C PHE A 215 -8.22 14.65 -7.44
N LEU A 216 -9.08 15.53 -6.92
CA LEU A 216 -10.43 15.18 -6.45
C LEU A 216 -11.30 14.58 -7.56
N ASP A 217 -11.20 15.11 -8.77
CA ASP A 217 -12.00 14.66 -9.90
C ASP A 217 -11.36 13.47 -10.65
N THR A 218 -10.05 13.25 -10.43
CA THR A 218 -9.29 12.27 -11.21
C THR A 218 -9.16 10.91 -10.54
N ALA A 219 -9.24 10.84 -9.20
CA ALA A 219 -9.02 9.59 -8.48
C ALA A 219 -9.91 9.46 -7.24
N TRP A 220 -10.07 8.20 -6.79
CA TRP A 220 -10.74 7.85 -5.54
C TRP A 220 -9.77 7.79 -4.37
N LEU A 221 -8.52 7.41 -4.63
CA LEU A 221 -7.48 7.28 -3.62
C LEU A 221 -6.23 8.03 -4.07
N TRP A 222 -5.70 8.84 -3.19
CA TRP A 222 -4.50 9.66 -3.39
C TRP A 222 -3.38 9.12 -2.51
N HIS A 223 -2.23 8.87 -3.13
CA HIS A 223 -1.07 8.31 -2.47
C HIS A 223 0.06 9.33 -2.47
N PHE A 224 0.41 9.81 -1.28
CA PHE A 224 1.42 10.85 -1.08
C PHE A 224 2.82 10.27 -0.94
N ASN A 225 3.10 9.20 -1.68
CA ASN A 225 4.43 8.58 -1.73
C ASN A 225 5.44 9.51 -2.45
N GLY A 226 6.72 9.36 -2.10
CA GLY A 226 7.80 10.12 -2.75
C GLY A 226 7.87 11.62 -2.43
N PHE A 227 6.96 12.15 -1.62
CA PHE A 227 7.04 13.54 -1.14
C PHE A 227 8.21 13.72 -0.16
N GLU A 228 8.79 14.93 -0.18
CA GLU A 228 9.56 15.39 0.98
C GLU A 228 8.62 15.48 2.20
N LYS A 229 9.16 15.12 3.38
CA LYS A 229 8.36 14.94 4.61
C LYS A 229 7.46 16.14 4.95
N THR A 230 8.04 17.35 4.93
CA THR A 230 7.29 18.58 5.23
C THR A 230 6.22 18.88 4.20
N MET A 231 6.51 18.65 2.92
CA MET A 231 5.57 18.89 1.82
C MET A 231 4.37 17.95 1.88
N ARG A 232 4.58 16.68 2.19
CA ARG A 232 3.50 15.69 2.37
C ARG A 232 2.46 16.20 3.37
N THR A 233 2.91 16.50 4.57
CA THR A 233 2.03 17.00 5.65
C THR A 233 1.30 18.28 5.24
N GLN A 234 2.00 19.23 4.61
CA GLN A 234 1.39 20.50 4.18
C GLN A 234 0.28 20.28 3.13
N VAL A 235 0.49 19.39 2.15
CA VAL A 235 -0.51 19.10 1.11
C VAL A 235 -1.71 18.40 1.73
N MET A 236 -1.49 17.40 2.57
CA MET A 236 -2.57 16.69 3.26
C MET A 236 -3.37 17.62 4.18
N GLN A 237 -2.70 18.53 4.91
CA GLN A 237 -3.36 19.52 5.76
C GLN A 237 -4.17 20.52 4.93
N ALA A 238 -3.60 21.06 3.85
CA ALA A 238 -4.32 21.98 2.97
C ALA A 238 -5.58 21.33 2.37
N TYR A 239 -5.52 20.04 2.02
CA TYR A 239 -6.70 19.30 1.62
C TYR A 239 -7.73 19.22 2.75
N TRP A 240 -7.29 18.83 3.94
CA TRP A 240 -8.19 18.67 5.09
C TRP A 240 -8.88 19.98 5.47
N ASP A 241 -8.17 21.10 5.45
CA ASP A 241 -8.71 22.43 5.76
C ASP A 241 -9.85 22.84 4.80
N ASN A 242 -9.77 22.37 3.55
CA ASN A 242 -10.79 22.68 2.53
C ASN A 242 -11.96 21.68 2.51
N PHE A 243 -11.68 20.40 2.75
CA PHE A 243 -12.65 19.31 2.48
C PHE A 243 -12.92 18.41 3.68
N GLY A 244 -12.25 18.58 4.81
CA GLY A 244 -12.41 17.74 6.01
C GLY A 244 -13.85 17.59 6.48
N LYS A 245 -14.66 18.65 6.35
CA LYS A 245 -16.11 18.62 6.67
C LYS A 245 -16.92 17.56 5.90
N ASN A 246 -16.44 17.08 4.75
CA ASN A 246 -17.11 16.04 3.97
C ASN A 246 -17.00 14.65 4.61
N TYR A 247 -16.11 14.50 5.59
CA TYR A 247 -15.88 13.26 6.34
C TYR A 247 -16.57 13.26 7.72
N GLU A 248 -17.22 14.34 8.09
CA GLU A 248 -18.02 14.38 9.32
C GLU A 248 -19.22 13.42 9.16
N ILE A 249 -19.33 12.46 10.09
CA ILE A 249 -20.46 11.54 10.15
C ILE A 249 -21.66 12.37 10.64
N LYS A 250 -22.66 12.50 9.79
CA LYS A 250 -23.95 13.10 10.17
C LYS A 250 -24.78 12.12 10.95
#